data_887764c0ad0d0b2d0841a5b4a1bc550e
#
_entry.id   887764c0ad0d0b2d0841a5b4a1bc550e
#
_cell.length_a   1.000
_cell.length_b   1.000
_cell.length_c   1.000
_cell.angle_alpha   90.00
_cell.angle_beta   90.00
_cell.angle_gamma   90.00
#
_symmetry.space_group_name_H-M   'P 1'
#
loop_
_entity.id
_entity.type
_entity.pdbx_description
1 polymer ?
#
loop_
_entity_poly.entity_id
_entity_poly.type
_entity_poly.pdbx_seq_one_letter_code
_entity_poly.pdbx_strand_id
1 'polypeptide(L)'
;MILSFDSYRRLDEMSDVEKTIGNNAGRIWEVLQEEGPQVRSKIIDMTNMPEEDFFGAIGWLARENKIRKDKRTYKVGNTNLTNKIGSDAGKVWDILHKRNDLDISGIARLSKVKKRDCYSAIGWLAREGKVTAKIAVRKK
;
A
#
# COMPACT_ATOMS: atom_id res chain seq x y z
N MET A 1 8.27 17.39 -3.18
CA MET A 1 8.57 16.10 -2.59
C MET A 1 8.81 15.05 -3.66
N ILE A 2 9.79 14.31 -3.49
CA ILE A 2 10.30 13.41 -4.51
C ILE A 2 10.28 11.97 -4.03
N LEU A 3 9.77 11.10 -4.87
CA LEU A 3 9.90 9.68 -4.62
C LEU A 3 11.28 9.24 -5.04
N SER A 4 11.93 8.48 -4.20
CA SER A 4 13.25 7.98 -4.52
C SER A 4 13.28 6.48 -4.36
N PHE A 5 14.25 5.87 -5.04
CA PHE A 5 14.43 4.43 -5.01
C PHE A 5 15.81 4.14 -4.51
N ASP A 6 15.88 3.54 -3.35
CA ASP A 6 17.14 3.15 -2.77
C ASP A 6 17.21 1.64 -2.75
N SER A 7 18.33 1.11 -3.17
CA SER A 7 18.52 -0.32 -3.06
C SER A 7 18.81 -0.71 -1.64
N TYR A 8 19.24 0.23 -0.83
CA TYR A 8 19.48 -0.04 0.59
C TYR A 8 19.34 1.26 1.36
N ARG A 9 19.02 1.13 2.63
CA ARG A 9 18.88 2.26 3.53
C ARG A 9 19.19 1.81 4.93
N ARG A 10 19.59 2.75 5.73
CA ARG A 10 19.70 2.49 7.15
C ARG A 10 18.33 2.63 7.77
N LEU A 11 18.13 1.97 8.91
CA LEU A 11 16.83 2.01 9.57
C LEU A 11 16.42 3.42 9.94
N ASP A 12 17.39 4.25 10.32
CA ASP A 12 17.07 5.62 10.70
C ASP A 12 16.69 6.50 9.51
N GLU A 13 16.85 5.98 8.30
CA GLU A 13 16.46 6.71 7.09
C GLU A 13 15.16 6.21 6.51
N MET A 14 14.50 5.28 7.19
CA MET A 14 13.23 4.78 6.74
C MET A 14 12.24 5.93 6.67
N SER A 15 11.54 6.05 5.54
CA SER A 15 10.62 7.16 5.36
C SER A 15 9.40 7.00 6.26
N ASP A 16 8.76 8.13 6.57
CA ASP A 16 7.52 8.11 7.35
C ASP A 16 6.44 7.33 6.63
N VAL A 17 6.47 7.35 5.29
CA VAL A 17 5.51 6.59 4.49
C VAL A 17 5.61 5.11 4.81
N GLU A 18 6.83 4.58 4.80
CA GLU A 18 7.03 3.16 5.08
C GLU A 18 6.60 2.80 6.49
N LYS A 19 6.95 3.64 7.45
CA LYS A 19 6.58 3.38 8.84
C LYS A 19 5.07 3.40 9.01
N THR A 20 4.42 4.38 8.39
CA THR A 20 2.97 4.51 8.49
C THR A 20 2.28 3.31 7.86
N ILE A 21 2.70 2.94 6.67
CA ILE A 21 2.07 1.81 5.98
C ILE A 21 2.29 0.51 6.75
N GLY A 22 3.52 0.29 7.22
CA GLY A 22 3.82 -0.90 7.99
C GLY A 22 3.03 -0.99 9.29
N ASN A 23 2.90 0.13 10.00
CA ASN A 23 2.12 0.16 11.24
C ASN A 23 0.66 -0.11 10.96
N ASN A 24 0.12 0.50 9.91
CA ASN A 24 -1.28 0.28 9.55
C ASN A 24 -1.52 -1.18 9.14
N ALA A 25 -0.55 -1.76 8.43
CA ALA A 25 -0.64 -3.17 8.04
C ALA A 25 -0.71 -4.07 9.28
N GLY A 26 0.11 -3.78 10.28
CA GLY A 26 0.09 -4.53 11.52
C GLY A 26 -1.25 -4.44 12.24
N ARG A 27 -1.84 -3.23 12.25
CA ARG A 27 -3.13 -3.04 12.89
C ARG A 27 -4.24 -3.82 12.20
N ILE A 28 -4.25 -3.81 10.87
CA ILE A 28 -5.24 -4.57 10.12
C ILE A 28 -5.04 -6.06 10.36
N TRP A 29 -3.80 -6.51 10.32
CA TRP A 29 -3.51 -7.93 10.53
C TRP A 29 -4.01 -8.39 11.91
N GLU A 30 -3.79 -7.58 12.94
CA GLU A 30 -4.27 -7.89 14.28
C GLU A 30 -5.79 -8.01 14.33
N VAL A 31 -6.48 -7.06 13.71
CA VAL A 31 -7.94 -7.08 13.69
C VAL A 31 -8.44 -8.38 13.04
N LEU A 32 -7.83 -8.75 11.91
CA LEU A 32 -8.27 -9.95 11.20
C LEU A 32 -7.91 -11.23 11.95
N GLN A 33 -6.80 -11.22 12.69
CA GLN A 33 -6.45 -12.35 13.52
C GLN A 33 -7.47 -12.53 14.65
N GLU A 34 -7.90 -11.45 15.26
CA GLU A 34 -8.79 -11.52 16.40
C GLU A 34 -10.25 -11.69 16.01
N GLU A 35 -10.68 -10.99 14.96
CA GLU A 35 -12.09 -10.94 14.59
C GLU A 35 -12.46 -11.86 13.45
N GLY A 36 -11.46 -12.41 12.75
CA GLY A 36 -11.73 -13.21 11.57
C GLY A 36 -12.02 -12.34 10.35
N PRO A 37 -12.53 -12.93 9.27
CA PRO A 37 -12.78 -12.19 8.03
C PRO A 37 -13.72 -11.01 8.23
N GLN A 38 -13.37 -9.87 7.61
CA GLN A 38 -14.15 -8.64 7.75
C GLN A 38 -14.19 -7.90 6.42
N VAL A 39 -15.27 -7.14 6.21
CA VAL A 39 -15.36 -6.25 5.04
C VAL A 39 -14.56 -4.98 5.32
N ARG A 40 -14.22 -4.28 4.24
CA ARG A 40 -13.40 -3.06 4.32
C ARG A 40 -13.95 -2.04 5.31
N SER A 41 -15.25 -1.74 5.22
CA SER A 41 -15.80 -0.70 6.08
C SER A 41 -15.67 -1.05 7.56
N LYS A 42 -15.78 -2.31 7.89
CA LYS A 42 -15.64 -2.75 9.27
C LYS A 42 -14.21 -2.61 9.75
N ILE A 43 -13.26 -2.98 8.89
CA ILE A 43 -11.85 -2.85 9.24
C ILE A 43 -11.51 -1.37 9.47
N ILE A 44 -12.00 -0.51 8.59
CA ILE A 44 -11.75 0.92 8.72
C ILE A 44 -12.36 1.45 10.01
N ASP A 45 -13.59 1.04 10.34
CA ASP A 45 -14.22 1.45 11.60
C ASP A 45 -13.41 1.00 12.80
N MET A 46 -12.97 -0.24 12.80
CA MET A 46 -12.24 -0.79 13.93
C MET A 46 -10.86 -0.18 14.11
N THR A 47 -10.22 0.21 13.02
CA THR A 47 -8.87 0.76 13.09
C THR A 47 -8.85 2.28 13.04
N ASN A 48 -9.96 2.90 12.70
CA ASN A 48 -10.10 4.35 12.59
C ASN A 48 -9.04 4.96 11.68
N MET A 49 -8.76 4.29 10.56
CA MET A 49 -7.79 4.81 9.62
C MET A 49 -8.48 5.32 8.35
N PRO A 50 -7.87 6.30 7.67
CA PRO A 50 -8.40 6.76 6.39
C PRO A 50 -8.41 5.64 5.36
N GLU A 51 -9.29 5.75 4.39
CA GLU A 51 -9.42 4.72 3.35
C GLU A 51 -8.12 4.52 2.57
N GLU A 52 -7.42 5.60 2.25
CA GLU A 52 -6.16 5.47 1.52
C GLU A 52 -5.12 4.71 2.33
N ASP A 53 -5.12 4.87 3.64
CA ASP A 53 -4.20 4.13 4.50
C ASP A 53 -4.56 2.65 4.52
N PHE A 54 -5.85 2.36 4.48
CA PHE A 54 -6.32 0.98 4.40
C PHE A 54 -5.75 0.31 3.13
N PHE A 55 -5.90 0.97 1.98
CA PHE A 55 -5.43 0.36 0.74
C PHE A 55 -3.92 0.21 0.71
N GLY A 56 -3.19 1.18 1.22
CA GLY A 56 -1.74 1.05 1.32
C GLY A 56 -1.34 -0.14 2.18
N ALA A 57 -2.02 -0.31 3.30
CA ALA A 57 -1.74 -1.44 4.20
C ALA A 57 -2.07 -2.78 3.54
N ILE A 58 -3.15 -2.83 2.76
CA ILE A 58 -3.49 -4.06 2.03
C ILE A 58 -2.39 -4.43 1.04
N GLY A 59 -1.85 -3.44 0.31
CA GLY A 59 -0.75 -3.70 -0.60
C GLY A 59 0.48 -4.25 0.12
N TRP A 60 0.80 -3.68 1.26
CA TRP A 60 1.92 -4.15 2.08
C TRP A 60 1.70 -5.60 2.52
N LEU A 61 0.50 -5.90 3.04
CA LEU A 61 0.19 -7.25 3.50
C LEU A 61 0.16 -8.26 2.36
N ALA A 62 -0.31 -7.85 1.19
CA ALA A 62 -0.31 -8.73 0.03
C ALA A 62 1.13 -9.08 -0.36
N ARG A 63 2.02 -8.09 -0.34
CA ARG A 63 3.42 -8.35 -0.65
C ARG A 63 4.06 -9.31 0.35
N GLU A 64 3.58 -9.27 1.60
CA GLU A 64 4.05 -10.20 2.62
C GLU A 64 3.35 -11.56 2.55
N ASN A 65 2.42 -11.73 1.64
CA ASN A 65 1.65 -12.98 1.50
C ASN A 65 0.83 -13.28 2.76
N LYS A 66 0.23 -12.24 3.35
CA LYS A 66 -0.48 -12.36 4.63
C LYS A 66 -1.96 -12.08 4.54
N ILE A 67 -2.46 -11.58 3.42
CA ILE A 67 -3.85 -11.17 3.30
C ILE A 67 -4.48 -11.76 2.07
N ARG A 68 -5.73 -12.18 2.22
CA ARG A 68 -6.51 -12.75 1.13
C ARG A 68 -7.84 -12.05 1.07
N LYS A 69 -8.34 -11.84 -0.14
CA LYS A 69 -9.66 -11.24 -0.33
C LYS A 69 -10.56 -12.24 -1.02
N ASP A 70 -11.66 -12.59 -0.37
CA ASP A 70 -12.67 -13.47 -0.94
C ASP A 70 -13.96 -12.66 -1.07
N LYS A 71 -14.34 -12.37 -2.32
CA LYS A 71 -15.47 -11.50 -2.59
C LYS A 71 -15.27 -10.14 -1.92
N ARG A 72 -16.03 -9.85 -0.88
CA ARG A 72 -15.97 -8.54 -0.22
C ARG A 72 -15.25 -8.58 1.12
N THR A 73 -14.78 -9.73 1.54
CA THR A 73 -14.14 -9.85 2.83
C THR A 73 -12.65 -10.06 2.69
N TYR A 74 -11.92 -9.54 3.67
CA TYR A 74 -10.48 -9.74 3.80
C TYR A 74 -10.23 -10.67 4.97
N LYS A 75 -9.21 -11.50 4.85
CA LYS A 75 -8.84 -12.40 5.94
C LYS A 75 -7.35 -12.68 5.90
N VAL A 76 -6.84 -13.15 7.01
CA VAL A 76 -5.45 -13.59 7.10
C VAL A 76 -5.30 -14.87 6.27
N GLY A 77 -4.23 -14.95 5.50
CA GLY A 77 -3.99 -16.14 4.70
C GLY A 77 -3.11 -15.82 3.51
N ASN A 78 -2.81 -16.86 2.74
CA ASN A 78 -2.02 -16.67 1.53
C ASN A 78 -2.77 -15.77 0.57
N THR A 79 -2.05 -14.84 -0.02
CA THR A 79 -2.69 -13.81 -0.82
C THR A 79 -3.15 -14.34 -2.18
N ASN A 80 -4.28 -13.81 -2.62
CA ASN A 80 -4.76 -13.99 -3.98
C ASN A 80 -4.73 -12.66 -4.72
N LEU A 81 -3.96 -11.67 -4.21
CA LEU A 81 -3.93 -10.34 -4.77
C LEU A 81 -2.65 -10.04 -5.54
N THR A 82 -1.76 -11.02 -5.65
CA THR A 82 -0.46 -10.81 -6.29
C THR A 82 -0.59 -10.31 -7.72
N ASN A 83 -1.45 -10.94 -8.52
CA ASN A 83 -1.56 -10.54 -9.91
C ASN A 83 -2.08 -9.11 -10.06
N LYS A 84 -3.10 -8.79 -9.30
CA LYS A 84 -3.70 -7.45 -9.40
C LYS A 84 -2.78 -6.38 -8.84
N ILE A 85 -2.36 -6.54 -7.60
CA ILE A 85 -1.58 -5.49 -6.95
C ILE A 85 -0.16 -5.44 -7.50
N GLY A 86 0.43 -6.60 -7.75
CA GLY A 86 1.77 -6.65 -8.32
C GLY A 86 1.82 -6.04 -9.71
N SER A 87 0.81 -6.30 -10.53
CA SER A 87 0.72 -5.69 -11.85
C SER A 87 0.58 -4.18 -11.77
N ASP A 88 -0.31 -3.71 -10.88
CA ASP A 88 -0.48 -2.27 -10.69
C ASP A 88 0.80 -1.65 -10.14
N ALA A 89 1.49 -2.35 -9.25
CA ALA A 89 2.76 -1.86 -8.70
C ALA A 89 3.79 -1.67 -9.80
N GLY A 90 3.84 -2.59 -10.76
CA GLY A 90 4.76 -2.44 -11.88
C GLY A 90 4.46 -1.20 -12.70
N LYS A 91 3.19 -0.94 -12.96
CA LYS A 91 2.78 0.25 -13.71
C LYS A 91 3.11 1.54 -12.96
N VAL A 92 2.82 1.54 -11.67
CA VAL A 92 3.09 2.71 -10.84
C VAL A 92 4.59 2.94 -10.72
N TRP A 93 5.35 1.87 -10.50
CA TRP A 93 6.80 1.99 -10.39
C TRP A 93 7.42 2.56 -11.66
N ASP A 94 6.91 2.13 -12.81
CA ASP A 94 7.41 2.61 -14.10
C ASP A 94 7.23 4.13 -14.23
N ILE A 95 6.08 4.63 -13.81
CA ILE A 95 5.80 6.06 -13.83
C ILE A 95 6.72 6.79 -12.86
N LEU A 96 6.87 6.27 -11.65
CA LEU A 96 7.71 6.91 -10.63
C LEU A 96 9.17 6.91 -11.03
N HIS A 97 9.60 5.90 -11.76
CA HIS A 97 10.96 5.82 -12.24
C HIS A 97 11.26 6.94 -13.23
N LYS A 98 10.26 7.35 -13.99
CA LYS A 98 10.40 8.39 -15.01
C LYS A 98 10.10 9.78 -14.48
N ARG A 99 9.21 9.87 -13.50
CA ARG A 99 8.75 11.15 -12.96
C ARG A 99 8.75 11.05 -11.45
N ASN A 100 9.31 12.04 -10.79
CA ASN A 100 9.37 12.02 -9.33
C ASN A 100 8.70 13.24 -8.70
N ASP A 101 7.90 13.94 -9.46
CA ASP A 101 7.24 15.16 -9.00
C ASP A 101 5.72 15.03 -8.97
N LEU A 102 5.21 13.81 -8.96
CA LEU A 102 3.78 13.57 -9.06
C LEU A 102 3.14 13.33 -7.70
N ASP A 103 1.92 13.84 -7.54
CA ASP A 103 1.08 13.43 -6.42
C ASP A 103 0.27 12.22 -6.87
N ILE A 104 -0.58 11.73 -5.97
CA ILE A 104 -1.33 10.50 -6.25
C ILE A 104 -2.24 10.65 -7.46
N SER A 105 -2.82 11.83 -7.66
CA SER A 105 -3.69 12.04 -8.82
C SER A 105 -2.91 11.95 -10.12
N GLY A 106 -1.70 12.51 -10.15
CA GLY A 106 -0.83 12.43 -11.32
C GLY A 106 -0.39 11.00 -11.60
N ILE A 107 -0.06 10.27 -10.54
CA ILE A 107 0.33 8.86 -10.68
C ILE A 107 -0.83 8.07 -11.28
N ALA A 108 -2.03 8.26 -10.75
CA ALA A 108 -3.20 7.53 -11.24
C ALA A 108 -3.47 7.84 -12.71
N ARG A 109 -3.39 9.13 -13.06
CA ARG A 109 -3.66 9.54 -14.44
C ARG A 109 -2.66 8.93 -15.42
N LEU A 110 -1.39 8.99 -15.10
CA LEU A 110 -0.35 8.51 -16.02
C LEU A 110 -0.23 6.99 -16.06
N SER A 111 -0.46 6.33 -14.93
CA SER A 111 -0.39 4.88 -14.89
C SER A 111 -1.66 4.22 -15.39
N LYS A 112 -2.75 4.99 -15.44
CA LYS A 112 -4.08 4.48 -15.77
C LYS A 112 -4.57 3.44 -14.78
N VAL A 113 -4.13 3.58 -13.55
CA VAL A 113 -4.55 2.75 -12.43
C VAL A 113 -5.42 3.60 -11.52
N LYS A 114 -6.51 3.05 -11.04
CA LYS A 114 -7.40 3.79 -10.16
C LYS A 114 -6.65 4.27 -8.93
N LYS A 115 -7.07 5.42 -8.40
CA LYS A 115 -6.37 6.03 -7.28
C LYS A 115 -6.23 5.07 -6.10
N ARG A 116 -7.31 4.38 -5.73
CA ARG A 116 -7.23 3.44 -4.61
C ARG A 116 -6.27 2.29 -4.88
N ASP A 117 -6.21 1.85 -6.13
CA ASP A 117 -5.29 0.78 -6.53
C ASP A 117 -3.85 1.30 -6.54
N CYS A 118 -3.67 2.59 -6.81
CA CYS A 118 -2.34 3.20 -6.69
C CYS A 118 -1.85 3.17 -5.24
N TYR A 119 -2.73 3.40 -4.28
CA TYR A 119 -2.33 3.30 -2.87
C TYR A 119 -1.88 1.88 -2.53
N SER A 120 -2.62 0.88 -3.00
CA SER A 120 -2.22 -0.51 -2.78
C SER A 120 -0.89 -0.81 -3.47
N ALA A 121 -0.71 -0.32 -4.69
CA ALA A 121 0.54 -0.51 -5.41
C ALA A 121 1.71 0.11 -4.64
N ILE A 122 1.50 1.30 -4.08
CA ILE A 122 2.54 1.96 -3.31
C ILE A 122 2.85 1.18 -2.03
N GLY A 123 1.83 0.64 -1.38
CA GLY A 123 2.05 -0.22 -0.22
C GLY A 123 2.89 -1.44 -0.55
N TRP A 124 2.61 -2.07 -1.68
CA TRP A 124 3.40 -3.20 -2.18
C TRP A 124 4.85 -2.78 -2.41
N LEU A 125 5.04 -1.65 -3.10
CA LEU A 125 6.38 -1.16 -3.40
C LEU A 125 7.13 -0.74 -2.13
N ALA A 126 6.42 -0.16 -1.18
CA ALA A 126 7.03 0.23 0.09
C ALA A 126 7.54 -1.00 0.83
N ARG A 127 6.77 -2.09 0.81
CA ARG A 127 7.20 -3.32 1.46
C ARG A 127 8.44 -3.89 0.79
N GLU A 128 8.56 -3.68 -0.52
CA GLU A 128 9.75 -4.10 -1.25
C GLU A 128 10.95 -3.19 -1.02
N GLY A 129 10.74 -2.09 -0.33
CA GLY A 129 11.79 -1.11 -0.12
C GLY A 129 12.12 -0.28 -1.33
N LYS A 130 11.20 -0.21 -2.29
CA LYS A 130 11.44 0.48 -3.55
C LYS A 130 11.02 1.94 -3.56
N VAL A 131 10.19 2.36 -2.62
CA VAL A 131 9.78 3.76 -2.51
C VAL A 131 10.03 4.22 -1.10
N THR A 132 10.64 5.39 -0.97
CA THR A 132 11.00 5.95 0.32
C THR A 132 10.39 7.31 0.52
N ALA A 133 9.61 7.77 -0.43
CA ALA A 133 9.14 9.14 -0.45
C ALA A 133 7.84 9.34 0.28
N LYS A 134 7.58 10.60 0.56
CA LYS A 134 6.36 10.98 1.26
C LYS A 134 5.21 11.29 0.32
N ILE A 135 5.45 11.24 -0.97
CA ILE A 135 4.41 11.62 -1.92
C ILE A 135 3.20 10.70 -1.82
N ALA A 136 3.43 9.46 -1.40
CA ALA A 136 2.35 8.49 -1.29
C ALA A 136 1.27 8.94 -0.32
N VAL A 137 1.66 9.67 0.72
CA VAL A 137 0.70 10.14 1.72
C VAL A 137 0.36 11.61 1.56
N ARG A 138 0.93 12.25 0.56
CA ARG A 138 0.65 13.65 0.33
C ARG A 138 -0.62 13.79 -0.50
N LYS A 139 -1.52 14.58 -0.01
CA LYS A 139 -2.77 14.84 -0.71
C LYS A 139 -2.74 16.21 -1.33
N LYS A 140 -3.23 16.30 -2.48
CA LYS A 140 -3.37 17.57 -3.14
C LYS A 140 -4.72 17.71 -3.75
#